data_3a845632f3b74c81a17e550c13805581
#
_entry.id   3a845632f3b74c81a17e550c13805581
#
_cell.length_a   1.000
_cell.length_b   1.000
_cell.length_c   1.000
_cell.angle_alpha   90.00
_cell.angle_beta   90.00
_cell.angle_gamma   90.00
#
_symmetry.space_group_name_H-M   'P 1'
#
loop_
_entity.id
_entity.type
_entity.pdbx_description
1 polymer ?
#
loop_
_entity_poly.entity_id
_entity_poly.type
_entity_poly.pdbx_seq_one_letter_code
_entity_poly.pdbx_strand_id
1 'polypeptide(L)'
;MDTTSLFKYFPELSDKQKEQYNQLKALYLDWNSKINVISRKDMEHFYEHHVLHSLAIAKYFELLPGMKVMDLGTGGGFPGIPLAILFPQTDFYLIDGTGKKIKVVNAVKEAIGLENVVAEQKRAEEVKAKFDVVTGRAVMTLPEIANLAGNKLRIRGDVEAGGILYLKGGNLAEEIGKLNRYWKVKKVPVGKWFKEEYFEEKYVVHLY
;
A
#
# COMPACT_ATOMS: atom_id res chain seq x y z
N MET A 1 -10.74 -9.56 13.00
CA MET A 1 -9.56 -10.33 12.57
C MET A 1 -8.38 -10.03 13.49
N ASP A 2 -7.54 -11.00 13.76
CA ASP A 2 -6.27 -10.89 14.48
C ASP A 2 -5.08 -11.28 13.58
N THR A 3 -3.86 -11.25 14.12
CA THR A 3 -2.66 -11.66 13.38
C THR A 3 -2.63 -13.15 13.03
N THR A 4 -3.31 -14.01 13.80
CA THR A 4 -3.40 -15.45 13.51
C THR A 4 -4.06 -15.70 12.15
N SER A 5 -5.15 -14.96 11.87
CA SER A 5 -5.83 -15.03 10.57
C SER A 5 -4.95 -14.49 9.43
N LEU A 6 -4.20 -13.40 9.67
CA LEU A 6 -3.22 -12.88 8.71
C LEU A 6 -2.16 -13.94 8.36
N PHE A 7 -1.61 -14.63 9.36
CA PHE A 7 -0.54 -15.63 9.16
C PHE A 7 -1.01 -16.87 8.39
N LYS A 8 -2.31 -17.20 8.39
CA LYS A 8 -2.86 -18.25 7.52
C LYS A 8 -2.76 -17.89 6.04
N TYR A 9 -2.93 -16.61 5.70
CA TYR A 9 -2.78 -16.15 4.31
C TYR A 9 -1.32 -16.01 3.88
N PHE A 10 -0.40 -15.83 4.83
CA PHE A 10 1.04 -15.65 4.60
C PHE A 10 1.85 -16.58 5.52
N PRO A 11 1.85 -17.90 5.27
CA PRO A 11 2.51 -18.87 6.14
C PRO A 11 4.03 -18.78 6.11
N GLU A 12 4.60 -18.20 5.05
CA GLU A 12 6.06 -18.09 4.82
C GLU A 12 6.73 -16.98 5.65
N LEU A 13 5.96 -16.22 6.43
CA LEU A 13 6.52 -15.13 7.24
C LEU A 13 7.54 -15.64 8.24
N SER A 14 8.70 -15.00 8.27
CA SER A 14 9.71 -15.22 9.31
C SER A 14 9.20 -14.78 10.69
N ASP A 15 9.85 -15.23 11.75
CA ASP A 15 9.47 -14.84 13.11
C ASP A 15 9.63 -13.34 13.34
N LYS A 16 10.66 -12.70 12.73
CA LYS A 16 10.83 -11.24 12.74
C LYS A 16 9.63 -10.52 12.11
N GLN A 17 9.16 -10.97 10.95
CA GLN A 17 8.01 -10.38 10.27
C GLN A 17 6.71 -10.57 11.08
N LYS A 18 6.49 -11.75 11.65
CA LYS A 18 5.34 -12.00 12.53
C LYS A 18 5.34 -11.08 13.74
N GLU A 19 6.50 -10.88 14.36
CA GLU A 19 6.65 -9.96 15.49
C GLU A 19 6.36 -8.52 15.06
N GLN A 20 6.89 -8.06 13.92
CA GLN A 20 6.60 -6.74 13.37
C GLN A 20 5.10 -6.52 13.13
N TYR A 21 4.40 -7.48 12.52
CA TYR A 21 2.94 -7.38 12.35
C TYR A 21 2.19 -7.38 13.68
N ASN A 22 2.59 -8.18 14.66
CA ASN A 22 1.96 -8.22 15.98
C ASN A 22 2.00 -6.88 16.72
N GLN A 23 3.08 -6.12 16.56
CA GLN A 23 3.26 -4.81 17.19
C GLN A 23 2.40 -3.70 16.57
N LEU A 24 2.02 -3.82 15.29
CA LEU A 24 1.38 -2.72 14.55
C LEU A 24 0.13 -2.18 15.24
N LYS A 25 -0.82 -3.04 15.64
CA LYS A 25 -2.10 -2.56 16.20
C LYS A 25 -1.91 -1.72 17.46
N ALA A 26 -1.02 -2.14 18.35
CA ALA A 26 -0.74 -1.40 19.59
C ALA A 26 -0.11 -0.04 19.30
N LEU A 27 0.87 0.00 18.37
CA LEU A 27 1.52 1.24 17.95
C LEU A 27 0.51 2.21 17.31
N TYR A 28 -0.33 1.73 16.40
CA TYR A 28 -1.35 2.58 15.77
C TYR A 28 -2.44 3.04 16.75
N LEU A 29 -2.81 2.24 17.76
CA LEU A 29 -3.72 2.67 18.83
C LEU A 29 -3.14 3.81 19.65
N ASP A 30 -1.87 3.72 20.06
CA ASP A 30 -1.19 4.78 20.80
C ASP A 30 -1.10 6.06 19.96
N TRP A 31 -0.60 5.96 18.72
CA TRP A 31 -0.49 7.12 17.84
C TRP A 31 -1.83 7.72 17.43
N ASN A 32 -2.85 6.90 17.22
CA ASN A 32 -4.19 7.37 16.84
C ASN A 32 -4.88 8.16 17.96
N SER A 33 -4.49 7.95 19.22
CA SER A 33 -4.93 8.78 20.33
C SER A 33 -4.42 10.23 20.25
N LYS A 34 -3.30 10.45 19.55
CA LYS A 34 -2.60 11.74 19.40
C LYS A 34 -2.84 12.37 18.03
N ILE A 35 -2.84 11.54 16.98
CA ILE A 35 -2.97 11.94 15.56
C ILE A 35 -3.88 10.95 14.88
N ASN A 36 -5.08 11.38 14.48
CA ASN A 36 -6.06 10.51 13.83
C ASN A 36 -5.61 10.16 12.40
N VAL A 37 -5.03 8.98 12.21
CA VAL A 37 -4.63 8.43 10.90
C VAL A 37 -5.54 7.30 10.43
N ILE A 38 -6.30 6.68 11.36
CA ILE A 38 -7.29 5.63 11.10
C ILE A 38 -8.55 6.00 11.89
N SER A 39 -9.74 5.85 11.30
CA SER A 39 -10.98 6.10 12.02
C SER A 39 -11.12 5.15 13.22
N ARG A 40 -11.79 5.61 14.28
CA ARG A 40 -12.00 4.76 15.48
C ARG A 40 -12.71 3.45 15.14
N LYS A 41 -13.69 3.51 14.24
CA LYS A 41 -14.44 2.34 13.76
C LYS A 41 -13.54 1.35 13.01
N ASP A 42 -12.64 1.85 12.16
CA ASP A 42 -11.72 0.99 11.41
C ASP A 42 -10.61 0.37 12.28
N MET A 43 -10.29 0.96 13.44
CA MET A 43 -9.31 0.38 14.36
C MET A 43 -9.77 -1.00 14.92
N GLU A 44 -11.06 -1.27 15.00
CA GLU A 44 -11.58 -2.59 15.37
C GLU A 44 -11.21 -3.64 14.32
N HIS A 45 -11.22 -3.24 13.05
CA HIS A 45 -10.90 -4.06 11.88
C HIS A 45 -9.48 -3.83 11.33
N PHE A 46 -8.55 -3.36 12.18
CA PHE A 46 -7.21 -2.92 11.79
C PHE A 46 -6.48 -3.91 10.88
N TYR A 47 -6.39 -5.18 11.27
CA TYR A 47 -5.68 -6.17 10.48
C TYR A 47 -6.39 -6.52 9.17
N GLU A 48 -7.69 -6.51 9.12
CA GLU A 48 -8.46 -6.80 7.92
C GLU A 48 -8.46 -5.61 6.95
N HIS A 49 -8.93 -4.44 7.41
CA HIS A 49 -9.16 -3.28 6.56
C HIS A 49 -7.85 -2.56 6.16
N HIS A 50 -6.79 -2.69 6.96
CA HIS A 50 -5.55 -1.97 6.69
C HIS A 50 -4.39 -2.90 6.34
N VAL A 51 -4.08 -3.88 7.16
CA VAL A 51 -2.92 -4.74 6.92
C VAL A 51 -3.18 -5.72 5.78
N LEU A 52 -4.20 -6.57 5.91
CA LEU A 52 -4.50 -7.60 4.91
C LEU A 52 -4.89 -6.98 3.56
N HIS A 53 -5.68 -5.89 3.57
CA HIS A 53 -6.00 -5.16 2.36
C HIS A 53 -4.74 -4.66 1.63
N SER A 54 -3.76 -4.12 2.36
CA SER A 54 -2.48 -3.71 1.78
C SER A 54 -1.73 -4.87 1.12
N LEU A 55 -1.74 -6.02 1.78
CA LEU A 55 -1.08 -7.24 1.32
C LEU A 55 -1.77 -7.93 0.13
N ALA A 56 -2.96 -7.48 -0.27
CA ALA A 56 -3.59 -7.92 -1.52
C ALA A 56 -2.69 -7.63 -2.74
N ILE A 57 -1.89 -6.56 -2.70
CA ILE A 57 -0.90 -6.26 -3.74
C ILE A 57 0.09 -7.41 -3.89
N ALA A 58 0.60 -7.96 -2.77
CA ALA A 58 1.56 -9.05 -2.77
C ALA A 58 0.97 -10.39 -3.27
N LYS A 59 -0.34 -10.58 -3.16
CA LYS A 59 -1.01 -11.76 -3.76
C LYS A 59 -1.14 -11.65 -5.27
N TYR A 60 -1.05 -10.45 -5.81
CA TYR A 60 -1.17 -10.18 -7.24
C TYR A 60 0.20 -10.01 -7.91
N PHE A 61 1.12 -9.32 -7.28
CA PHE A 61 2.40 -8.92 -7.86
C PHE A 61 3.53 -9.15 -6.87
N GLU A 62 4.56 -9.86 -7.30
CA GLU A 62 5.76 -10.10 -6.51
C GLU A 62 6.73 -8.91 -6.63
N LEU A 63 7.05 -8.29 -5.50
CA LEU A 63 8.07 -7.26 -5.43
C LEU A 63 9.45 -7.91 -5.26
N LEU A 64 10.28 -7.81 -6.29
CA LEU A 64 11.59 -8.45 -6.29
C LEU A 64 12.63 -7.66 -5.47
N PRO A 65 13.68 -8.32 -4.98
CA PRO A 65 14.80 -7.66 -4.31
C PRO A 65 15.40 -6.52 -5.17
N GLY A 66 15.64 -5.37 -4.53
CA GLY A 66 16.19 -4.17 -5.18
C GLY A 66 15.20 -3.34 -5.99
N MET A 67 13.95 -3.76 -6.13
CA MET A 67 12.89 -2.89 -6.67
C MET A 67 12.69 -1.67 -5.78
N LYS A 68 12.31 -0.54 -6.40
CA LYS A 68 11.94 0.69 -5.73
C LYS A 68 10.45 0.94 -5.86
N VAL A 69 9.78 1.02 -4.71
CA VAL A 69 8.34 1.23 -4.61
C VAL A 69 8.06 2.60 -4.00
N MET A 70 7.23 3.40 -4.66
CA MET A 70 6.70 4.63 -4.07
C MET A 70 5.27 4.40 -3.59
N ASP A 71 4.99 4.68 -2.33
CA ASP A 71 3.62 4.74 -1.78
C ASP A 71 3.14 6.20 -1.78
N LEU A 72 2.24 6.51 -2.70
CA LEU A 72 1.77 7.87 -2.95
C LEU A 72 0.53 8.17 -2.13
N GLY A 73 0.63 9.16 -1.24
CA GLY A 73 -0.44 9.48 -0.30
C GLY A 73 -0.59 8.40 0.75
N THR A 74 0.53 7.97 1.32
CA THR A 74 0.63 6.82 2.25
C THR A 74 -0.28 6.93 3.49
N GLY A 75 -0.72 8.14 3.84
CA GLY A 75 -1.55 8.37 5.01
C GLY A 75 -0.86 7.89 6.28
N GLY A 76 -1.47 6.95 6.97
CA GLY A 76 -0.88 6.28 8.14
C GLY A 76 0.16 5.20 7.80
N GLY A 77 0.65 5.12 6.55
CA GLY A 77 1.63 4.11 6.14
C GLY A 77 1.01 2.92 5.40
N PHE A 78 -0.17 3.10 4.77
CA PHE A 78 -0.88 2.03 4.08
C PHE A 78 -1.06 2.34 2.58
N PRO A 79 -0.60 1.45 1.68
CA PRO A 79 -0.16 0.08 1.91
C PRO A 79 1.33 -0.10 2.24
N GLY A 80 2.15 0.97 2.28
CA GLY A 80 3.60 0.92 2.32
C GLY A 80 4.20 0.13 3.48
N ILE A 81 3.79 0.37 4.74
CA ILE A 81 4.35 -0.31 5.92
C ILE A 81 4.10 -1.83 5.88
N PRO A 82 2.85 -2.32 5.66
CA PRO A 82 2.63 -3.77 5.54
C PRO A 82 3.45 -4.43 4.42
N LEU A 83 3.58 -3.77 3.27
CA LEU A 83 4.38 -4.28 2.16
C LEU A 83 5.88 -4.29 2.48
N ALA A 84 6.38 -3.27 3.17
CA ALA A 84 7.80 -3.20 3.56
C ALA A 84 8.19 -4.28 4.57
N ILE A 85 7.28 -4.66 5.47
CA ILE A 85 7.48 -5.82 6.36
C ILE A 85 7.58 -7.11 5.54
N LEU A 86 6.69 -7.29 4.55
CA LEU A 86 6.65 -8.52 3.74
C LEU A 86 7.87 -8.65 2.81
N PHE A 87 8.32 -7.53 2.24
CA PHE A 87 9.41 -7.47 1.26
C PHE A 87 10.64 -6.72 1.80
N PRO A 88 11.43 -7.30 2.72
CA PRO A 88 12.52 -6.59 3.39
C PRO A 88 13.70 -6.23 2.47
N GLN A 89 13.77 -6.81 1.28
CA GLN A 89 14.81 -6.53 0.28
C GLN A 89 14.36 -5.57 -0.83
N THR A 90 13.17 -4.97 -0.70
CA THR A 90 12.59 -3.96 -1.60
C THR A 90 12.65 -2.60 -0.91
N ASP A 91 13.04 -1.56 -1.63
CA ASP A 91 13.13 -0.19 -1.11
C ASP A 91 11.78 0.52 -1.20
N PHE A 92 11.27 1.04 -0.09
CA PHE A 92 9.99 1.75 -0.03
C PHE A 92 10.20 3.24 0.25
N TYR A 93 9.59 4.07 -0.58
CA TYR A 93 9.53 5.52 -0.42
C TYR A 93 8.08 5.97 -0.23
N LEU A 94 7.74 6.32 1.01
CA LEU A 94 6.39 6.67 1.42
C LEU A 94 6.24 8.19 1.50
N ILE A 95 5.26 8.75 0.81
CA ILE A 95 5.03 10.20 0.83
C ILE A 95 3.58 10.55 1.16
N ASP A 96 3.40 11.64 1.89
CA ASP A 96 2.11 12.28 2.15
C ASP A 96 2.33 13.80 2.32
N GLY A 97 1.37 14.60 1.85
CA GLY A 97 1.42 16.05 2.04
C GLY A 97 1.26 16.51 3.49
N THR A 98 0.83 15.61 4.38
CA THR A 98 0.51 15.90 5.78
C THR A 98 1.62 15.46 6.73
N GLY A 99 2.42 16.38 7.22
CA GLY A 99 3.57 16.09 8.09
C GLY A 99 3.20 15.33 9.38
N LYS A 100 2.02 15.56 9.95
CA LYS A 100 1.53 14.82 11.12
C LYS A 100 1.39 13.32 10.83
N LYS A 101 0.93 12.93 9.63
CA LYS A 101 0.82 11.54 9.22
C LYS A 101 2.20 10.90 9.03
N ILE A 102 3.11 11.60 8.36
CA ILE A 102 4.50 11.16 8.17
C ILE A 102 5.21 10.97 9.52
N LYS A 103 4.92 11.81 10.52
CA LYS A 103 5.43 11.61 11.88
C LYS A 103 5.02 10.25 12.46
N VAL A 104 3.75 9.85 12.25
CA VAL A 104 3.27 8.53 12.69
C VAL A 104 3.99 7.41 11.93
N VAL A 105 4.10 7.52 10.60
CA VAL A 105 4.80 6.53 9.77
C VAL A 105 6.24 6.33 10.23
N ASN A 106 6.99 7.42 10.45
CA ASN A 106 8.37 7.35 10.93
C ASN A 106 8.47 6.70 12.31
N ALA A 107 7.59 7.05 13.24
CA ALA A 107 7.59 6.46 14.57
C ALA A 107 7.25 4.95 14.55
N VAL A 108 6.29 4.54 13.70
CA VAL A 108 5.93 3.12 13.55
C VAL A 108 7.09 2.35 12.94
N LYS A 109 7.69 2.83 11.82
CA LYS A 109 8.81 2.13 11.17
C LYS A 109 10.01 1.96 12.10
N GLU A 110 10.32 2.99 12.90
CA GLU A 110 11.41 2.97 13.89
C GLU A 110 11.13 1.95 14.99
N ALA A 111 9.90 1.96 15.54
CA ALA A 111 9.50 1.06 16.62
C ALA A 111 9.59 -0.43 16.23
N ILE A 112 9.29 -0.76 14.98
CA ILE A 112 9.35 -2.15 14.47
C ILE A 112 10.65 -2.47 13.72
N GLY A 113 11.61 -1.55 13.67
CA GLY A 113 12.93 -1.76 13.05
C GLY A 113 12.88 -2.01 11.55
N LEU A 114 12.09 -1.20 10.79
CA LEU A 114 12.10 -1.22 9.32
C LEU A 114 13.23 -0.34 8.78
N GLU A 115 14.19 -0.96 8.11
CA GLU A 115 15.36 -0.28 7.52
C GLU A 115 15.15 0.05 6.03
N ASN A 116 14.24 -0.64 5.36
CA ASN A 116 13.94 -0.51 3.94
C ASN A 116 12.86 0.55 3.62
N VAL A 117 12.55 1.46 4.56
CA VAL A 117 11.53 2.50 4.41
C VAL A 117 12.12 3.88 4.62
N VAL A 118 11.91 4.76 3.65
CA VAL A 118 12.08 6.21 3.79
C VAL A 118 10.70 6.85 3.72
N ALA A 119 10.33 7.67 4.72
CA ALA A 119 9.04 8.37 4.73
C ALA A 119 9.24 9.88 4.87
N GLU A 120 8.68 10.64 3.91
CA GLU A 120 8.87 12.10 3.82
C GLU A 120 7.55 12.84 3.63
N GLN A 121 7.43 14.01 4.28
CA GLN A 121 6.39 14.96 3.93
C GLN A 121 6.73 15.60 2.58
N LYS A 122 6.02 15.16 1.55
CA LYS A 122 6.26 15.60 0.18
C LYS A 122 5.03 15.43 -0.70
N ARG A 123 4.85 16.32 -1.65
CA ARG A 123 3.85 16.15 -2.71
C ARG A 123 4.44 15.36 -3.87
N ALA A 124 3.58 14.65 -4.60
CA ALA A 124 4.00 13.82 -5.73
C ALA A 124 4.79 14.60 -6.79
N GLU A 125 4.39 15.84 -7.05
CA GLU A 125 5.00 16.71 -8.07
C GLU A 125 6.46 17.04 -7.77
N GLU A 126 6.84 17.07 -6.48
CA GLU A 126 8.19 17.37 -6.02
C GLU A 126 9.15 16.18 -6.15
N VAL A 127 8.62 14.97 -6.34
CA VAL A 127 9.43 13.75 -6.47
C VAL A 127 9.99 13.66 -7.88
N LYS A 128 11.32 13.67 -8.00
CA LYS A 128 12.05 13.53 -9.28
C LYS A 128 12.51 12.10 -9.54
N ALA A 129 12.61 11.28 -8.49
CA ALA A 129 13.05 9.91 -8.57
C ALA A 129 12.11 9.03 -9.41
N LYS A 130 12.65 7.92 -9.92
CA LYS A 130 11.92 6.91 -10.68
C LYS A 130 11.80 5.62 -9.87
N PHE A 131 10.67 4.95 -10.03
CA PHE A 131 10.29 3.76 -9.28
C PHE A 131 9.88 2.64 -10.25
N ASP A 132 10.03 1.42 -9.82
CA ASP A 132 9.55 0.25 -10.55
C ASP A 132 8.04 0.11 -10.35
N VAL A 133 7.57 0.38 -9.12
CA VAL A 133 6.16 0.34 -8.75
C VAL A 133 5.77 1.64 -8.05
N VAL A 134 4.59 2.15 -8.39
CA VAL A 134 3.89 3.15 -7.58
C VAL A 134 2.65 2.50 -6.98
N THR A 135 2.46 2.63 -5.70
CA THR A 135 1.28 2.12 -5.01
C THR A 135 0.53 3.22 -4.29
N GLY A 136 -0.66 2.92 -3.83
CA GLY A 136 -1.50 3.79 -3.03
C GLY A 136 -2.87 3.17 -2.78
N ARG A 137 -3.65 3.81 -1.92
CA ARG A 137 -4.98 3.33 -1.54
C ARG A 137 -5.98 4.45 -1.43
N ALA A 138 -7.01 4.43 -2.28
CA ALA A 138 -8.22 5.28 -2.21
C ALA A 138 -8.01 6.80 -2.07
N VAL A 139 -6.83 7.32 -2.40
CA VAL A 139 -6.50 8.75 -2.23
C VAL A 139 -7.11 9.60 -3.35
N MET A 140 -7.19 9.05 -4.57
CA MET A 140 -7.62 9.76 -5.77
C MET A 140 -8.24 8.80 -6.79
N THR A 141 -8.78 9.34 -7.88
CA THR A 141 -9.29 8.55 -9.01
C THR A 141 -8.15 7.91 -9.82
N LEU A 142 -8.49 6.88 -10.62
CA LEU A 142 -7.49 6.22 -11.48
C LEU A 142 -6.85 7.18 -12.50
N PRO A 143 -7.58 8.09 -13.16
CA PRO A 143 -6.94 9.09 -14.02
C PRO A 143 -5.98 10.03 -13.28
N GLU A 144 -6.33 10.46 -12.05
CA GLU A 144 -5.46 11.33 -11.25
C GLU A 144 -4.16 10.63 -10.86
N ILE A 145 -4.23 9.38 -10.34
CA ILE A 145 -3.02 8.63 -10.00
C ILE A 145 -2.17 8.32 -11.25
N ALA A 146 -2.81 8.00 -12.38
CA ALA A 146 -2.12 7.76 -13.65
C ALA A 146 -1.34 8.99 -14.13
N ASN A 147 -1.92 10.18 -13.99
CA ASN A 147 -1.27 11.45 -14.37
C ASN A 147 -0.12 11.80 -13.42
N LEU A 148 -0.32 11.67 -12.11
CA LEU A 148 0.71 12.00 -11.11
C LEU A 148 1.87 11.02 -11.08
N ALA A 149 1.57 9.72 -11.17
CA ALA A 149 2.55 8.65 -11.01
C ALA A 149 3.18 8.19 -12.33
N GLY A 150 2.49 8.36 -13.45
CA GLY A 150 2.95 7.82 -14.73
C GLY A 150 4.35 8.27 -15.16
N ASN A 151 4.70 9.52 -14.90
CA ASN A 151 6.04 10.04 -15.19
C ASN A 151 7.10 9.62 -14.14
N LYS A 152 6.72 8.92 -13.08
CA LYS A 152 7.60 8.41 -12.02
C LYS A 152 7.98 6.95 -12.23
N LEU A 153 7.33 6.26 -13.14
CA LEU A 153 7.67 4.89 -13.49
C LEU A 153 8.95 4.84 -14.33
N ARG A 154 9.80 3.84 -14.07
CA ARG A 154 10.98 3.53 -14.87
C ARG A 154 10.61 2.93 -16.22
N ILE A 155 9.69 1.96 -16.19
CA ILE A 155 9.19 1.22 -17.34
C ILE A 155 7.66 1.30 -17.34
N ARG A 156 7.08 1.43 -18.53
CA ARG A 156 5.62 1.37 -18.75
C ARG A 156 5.33 0.44 -19.91
N GLY A 157 4.14 -0.16 -19.88
CA GLY A 157 3.67 -1.05 -20.93
C GLY A 157 4.05 -2.51 -20.75
N ASP A 158 4.86 -2.83 -19.75
CA ASP A 158 5.22 -4.19 -19.34
C ASP A 158 4.64 -4.51 -17.96
N VAL A 159 3.75 -5.50 -17.93
CA VAL A 159 3.04 -5.92 -16.72
C VAL A 159 3.95 -6.57 -15.67
N GLU A 160 5.06 -7.16 -16.11
CA GLU A 160 6.01 -7.84 -15.22
C GLU A 160 7.09 -6.89 -14.68
N ALA A 161 7.34 -5.80 -15.38
CA ALA A 161 8.32 -4.80 -14.95
C ALA A 161 7.83 -3.90 -13.82
N GLY A 162 6.53 -3.90 -13.50
CA GLY A 162 5.91 -3.05 -12.49
C GLY A 162 4.78 -2.20 -13.04
N GLY A 163 4.62 -0.98 -12.51
CA GLY A 163 3.54 -0.07 -12.87
C GLY A 163 2.86 0.56 -11.66
N ILE A 164 1.60 0.94 -11.81
CA ILE A 164 0.79 1.46 -10.69
C ILE A 164 -0.07 0.33 -10.13
N LEU A 165 0.18 -0.09 -8.90
CA LEU A 165 -0.59 -1.09 -8.17
C LEU A 165 -1.48 -0.38 -7.13
N TYR A 166 -2.75 -0.17 -7.47
CA TYR A 166 -3.62 0.70 -6.70
C TYR A 166 -4.79 -0.05 -6.07
N LEU A 167 -5.02 0.16 -4.78
CA LEU A 167 -6.12 -0.46 -4.05
C LEU A 167 -7.39 0.40 -4.14
N LYS A 168 -8.44 -0.17 -4.68
CA LYS A 168 -9.73 0.49 -4.89
C LYS A 168 -10.90 -0.40 -4.48
N GLY A 169 -12.07 0.21 -4.33
CA GLY A 169 -13.33 -0.49 -4.08
C GLY A 169 -14.48 0.06 -4.91
N GLY A 170 -15.56 -0.70 -5.00
CA GLY A 170 -16.79 -0.32 -5.68
C GLY A 170 -16.73 -0.36 -7.20
N ASN A 171 -17.63 0.37 -7.87
CA ASN A 171 -17.70 0.39 -9.32
C ASN A 171 -16.64 1.33 -9.92
N LEU A 172 -15.73 0.78 -10.70
CA LEU A 172 -14.61 1.50 -11.31
C LEU A 172 -14.78 1.74 -12.83
N ALA A 173 -15.93 1.39 -13.41
CA ALA A 173 -16.14 1.45 -14.86
C ALA A 173 -15.93 2.87 -15.40
N GLU A 174 -16.45 3.89 -14.72
CA GLU A 174 -16.31 5.29 -15.11
C GLU A 174 -14.85 5.77 -15.02
N GLU A 175 -14.15 5.44 -13.93
CA GLU A 175 -12.74 5.82 -13.76
C GLU A 175 -11.85 5.16 -14.81
N ILE A 176 -12.08 3.87 -15.09
CA ILE A 176 -11.35 3.13 -16.11
C ILE A 176 -11.62 3.71 -17.50
N GLY A 177 -12.88 4.06 -17.82
CA GLY A 177 -13.25 4.66 -19.09
C GLY A 177 -12.64 6.05 -19.36
N LYS A 178 -12.23 6.76 -18.30
CA LYS A 178 -11.54 8.06 -18.38
C LYS A 178 -10.03 7.97 -18.49
N LEU A 179 -9.45 6.77 -18.38
CA LEU A 179 -8.01 6.59 -18.52
C LEU A 179 -7.56 6.86 -19.97
N ASN A 180 -6.39 7.45 -20.10
CA ASN A 180 -5.76 7.61 -21.40
C ASN A 180 -5.48 6.23 -22.04
N ARG A 181 -5.70 6.10 -23.35
CA ARG A 181 -5.52 4.86 -24.15
C ARG A 181 -4.12 4.22 -24.05
N TYR A 182 -3.14 4.95 -23.56
CA TYR A 182 -1.78 4.42 -23.35
C TYR A 182 -1.65 3.54 -22.11
N TRP A 183 -2.65 3.57 -21.20
CA TRP A 183 -2.67 2.69 -20.04
C TRP A 183 -3.39 1.39 -20.34
N LYS A 184 -2.71 0.30 -20.12
CA LYS A 184 -3.33 -1.01 -20.00
C LYS A 184 -3.79 -1.21 -18.56
N VAL A 185 -4.95 -1.84 -18.37
CA VAL A 185 -5.60 -1.97 -17.06
C VAL A 185 -5.92 -3.43 -16.78
N LYS A 186 -5.47 -3.91 -15.63
CA LYS A 186 -5.98 -5.15 -15.03
C LYS A 186 -6.70 -4.80 -13.73
N LYS A 187 -7.94 -5.23 -13.59
CA LYS A 187 -8.73 -5.14 -12.35
C LYS A 187 -8.91 -6.54 -11.78
N VAL A 188 -8.31 -6.81 -10.62
CA VAL A 188 -8.31 -8.14 -10.00
C VAL A 188 -9.04 -8.07 -8.66
N PRO A 189 -10.11 -8.87 -8.46
CA PRO A 189 -10.86 -8.87 -7.22
C PRO A 189 -10.02 -9.44 -6.06
N VAL A 190 -10.00 -8.76 -4.94
CA VAL A 190 -9.27 -9.18 -3.72
C VAL A 190 -9.91 -10.42 -3.10
N GLY A 191 -11.23 -10.58 -3.23
CA GLY A 191 -11.98 -11.79 -2.82
C GLY A 191 -11.50 -13.10 -3.48
N LYS A 192 -10.65 -13.02 -4.53
CA LYS A 192 -9.96 -14.19 -5.09
C LYS A 192 -9.04 -14.85 -4.05
N TRP A 193 -8.43 -14.06 -3.17
CA TRP A 193 -7.44 -14.52 -2.18
C TRP A 193 -7.96 -14.51 -0.75
N PHE A 194 -8.72 -13.47 -0.38
CA PHE A 194 -9.23 -13.26 0.97
C PHE A 194 -10.75 -13.45 0.98
N LYS A 195 -11.27 -14.15 2.00
CA LYS A 195 -12.66 -14.62 2.02
C LYS A 195 -13.58 -13.79 2.90
N GLU A 196 -13.05 -12.78 3.57
CA GLU A 196 -13.80 -11.86 4.40
C GLU A 196 -14.73 -10.98 3.53
N GLU A 197 -15.95 -10.75 3.99
CA GLU A 197 -16.99 -9.95 3.31
C GLU A 197 -16.48 -8.56 2.89
N TYR A 198 -15.61 -7.97 3.69
CA TYR A 198 -14.97 -6.69 3.39
C TYR A 198 -14.30 -6.65 2.00
N PHE A 199 -13.83 -7.79 1.49
CA PHE A 199 -13.08 -7.86 0.23
C PHE A 199 -13.94 -8.14 -1.01
N GLU A 200 -15.26 -8.33 -0.88
CA GLU A 200 -16.14 -8.65 -2.01
C GLU A 200 -16.07 -7.60 -3.13
N GLU A 201 -16.04 -6.32 -2.73
CA GLU A 201 -15.95 -5.20 -3.67
C GLU A 201 -14.60 -4.47 -3.64
N LYS A 202 -13.51 -5.16 -3.26
CA LYS A 202 -12.16 -4.61 -3.29
C LYS A 202 -11.35 -5.18 -4.44
N TYR A 203 -10.51 -4.34 -5.00
CA TYR A 203 -9.72 -4.68 -6.19
C TYR A 203 -8.28 -4.20 -6.06
N VAL A 204 -7.35 -4.99 -6.56
CA VAL A 204 -6.06 -4.50 -7.02
C VAL A 204 -6.25 -4.05 -8.46
N VAL A 205 -6.01 -2.77 -8.73
CA VAL A 205 -6.01 -2.20 -10.09
C VAL A 205 -4.58 -1.98 -10.50
N HIS A 206 -4.16 -2.63 -11.57
CA HIS A 206 -2.83 -2.50 -12.14
C HIS A 206 -2.91 -1.70 -13.43
N LEU A 207 -2.22 -0.54 -13.46
CA LEU A 207 -2.02 0.29 -14.64
C LEU A 207 -0.55 0.16 -15.09
N TYR A 208 -0.32 -0.21 -16.36
CA TYR A 208 1.03 -0.44 -16.91
C TYR A 208 1.14 -0.05 -18.39
#